data_5bfe1a56c6bdbeee9f8a77d11c5ddebf
#
_entry.id   5bfe1a56c6bdbeee9f8a77d11c5ddebf
#
_cell.length_a   1.000
_cell.length_b   1.000
_cell.length_c   1.000
_cell.angle_alpha   90.00
_cell.angle_beta   90.00
_cell.angle_gamma   90.00
#
_symmetry.space_group_name_H-M   'P 1'
#
loop_
_entity.id
_entity.type
_entity.pdbx_description
1 polymer ?
#
loop_
_entity_poly.entity_id
_entity_poly.type
_entity_poly.pdbx_seq_one_letter_code
_entity_poly.pdbx_strand_id
1 'polypeptide(L)'
;MQAKNRIQYLLLISVIIIGSCSKINQPEPSGNLLPPQTSLTGVIQDDFEGQSIVIYANSRYQTMVAFSRIAESGKTLDFHLSPNNFPFIFEDNEGTQWDIFGLAISGPGTGDKLIPVSYQVGFWFSFSSFFPKVTMYGEALNERLDTRFNSSEWLINPDDIKQGASRDGIPSINNPEFDLVVDLFDGSDGPYEDNELMVVIQEEASVKVFPHAILNWHEIVNDTINGVNVALSYCPLTGTSSIWNSQIGSQTLDFGVSGLLYNNNLILYDRNTESLWSQIINQSINGSLKNNIPKRENSVEMNWRGVKQLHKPTLLLSKNTGFSRRYDLYPYGDYRANSNLLFSITYTDDRLHPKERVLAVMIGDKAKVYQFEDFTN
;
A
#
# COMPACT_ATOMS: atom_id res chain seq x y z
N MET A 1 -52.30 7.07 -12.88
CA MET A 1 -51.54 7.51 -14.07
C MET A 1 -50.15 7.94 -13.62
N GLN A 2 -49.14 7.27 -14.18
CA GLN A 2 -47.70 7.58 -14.12
C GLN A 2 -46.99 7.47 -12.76
N ALA A 3 -46.51 6.26 -12.48
CA ALA A 3 -45.28 5.99 -11.80
C ALA A 3 -44.49 5.00 -12.68
N LYS A 4 -43.62 5.49 -13.53
CA LYS A 4 -42.60 4.69 -14.27
C LYS A 4 -41.35 5.57 -14.42
N ASN A 5 -40.24 4.99 -14.02
CA ASN A 5 -38.86 5.28 -14.31
C ASN A 5 -38.00 5.68 -13.09
N ARG A 6 -37.61 4.67 -12.31
CA ARG A 6 -36.34 4.66 -11.56
C ARG A 6 -35.97 3.22 -11.19
N ILE A 7 -35.68 2.38 -12.18
CA ILE A 7 -35.03 1.08 -12.00
C ILE A 7 -34.23 0.85 -13.26
N GLN A 8 -32.97 1.30 -13.26
CA GLN A 8 -32.00 0.88 -14.28
C GLN A 8 -30.60 1.37 -13.92
N TYR A 9 -29.99 0.86 -12.83
CA TYR A 9 -28.53 0.89 -12.62
C TYR A 9 -28.12 -0.08 -11.49
N LEU A 10 -28.80 -1.19 -11.35
CA LEU A 10 -28.52 -2.18 -10.29
C LEU A 10 -28.31 -3.58 -10.86
N LEU A 11 -27.62 -3.69 -12.01
CA LEU A 11 -27.44 -5.00 -12.68
C LEU A 11 -26.16 -5.06 -13.50
N LEU A 12 -25.01 -4.92 -12.85
CA LEU A 12 -23.72 -5.12 -13.53
C LEU A 12 -22.67 -5.93 -12.76
N ILE A 13 -23.02 -6.53 -11.62
CA ILE A 13 -22.09 -7.42 -10.88
C ILE A 13 -22.60 -8.85 -10.72
N SER A 14 -23.76 -9.21 -11.28
CA SER A 14 -24.36 -10.53 -11.07
C SER A 14 -24.47 -11.42 -12.30
N VAL A 15 -23.82 -11.15 -13.41
CA VAL A 15 -23.93 -12.00 -14.61
C VAL A 15 -22.53 -12.24 -15.20
N ILE A 16 -21.79 -13.17 -14.61
CA ILE A 16 -20.82 -14.00 -15.33
C ILE A 16 -20.86 -15.39 -14.71
N ILE A 17 -21.89 -16.17 -15.05
CA ILE A 17 -21.81 -17.64 -15.09
C ILE A 17 -22.73 -18.09 -16.21
N ILE A 18 -22.18 -18.92 -17.10
CA ILE A 18 -22.73 -19.76 -18.16
C ILE A 18 -22.68 -19.17 -19.57
N GLY A 19 -21.77 -19.69 -20.37
CA GLY A 19 -21.85 -19.57 -21.84
C GLY A 19 -20.57 -20.01 -22.55
N SER A 20 -20.44 -21.30 -22.79
CA SER A 20 -19.75 -22.03 -23.89
C SER A 20 -18.41 -21.51 -24.46
N CYS A 21 -17.46 -22.46 -24.51
CA CYS A 21 -16.21 -22.44 -25.28
C CYS A 21 -16.33 -21.82 -26.68
N SER A 22 -15.61 -20.73 -26.86
CA SER A 22 -14.91 -20.43 -28.10
C SER A 22 -13.58 -19.79 -27.72
N LYS A 23 -12.48 -20.36 -28.21
CA LYS A 23 -11.13 -19.81 -28.06
C LYS A 23 -11.09 -18.46 -28.76
N ILE A 24 -11.29 -17.39 -28.01
CA ILE A 24 -10.90 -16.05 -28.43
C ILE A 24 -9.46 -15.92 -27.95
N ASN A 25 -8.53 -15.81 -28.89
CA ASN A 25 -7.17 -15.32 -28.62
C ASN A 25 -7.34 -13.91 -28.02
N GLN A 26 -7.30 -13.79 -26.71
CA GLN A 26 -7.11 -12.51 -26.07
C GLN A 26 -5.64 -12.14 -26.25
N PRO A 27 -5.34 -10.90 -26.67
CA PRO A 27 -3.97 -10.41 -26.60
C PRO A 27 -3.56 -10.45 -25.12
N GLU A 28 -2.37 -10.99 -24.88
CA GLU A 28 -1.74 -10.89 -23.56
C GLU A 28 -1.81 -9.43 -23.09
N PRO A 29 -2.13 -9.15 -21.83
CA PRO A 29 -2.03 -7.81 -21.31
C PRO A 29 -0.55 -7.44 -21.29
N SER A 30 -0.09 -6.81 -22.35
CA SER A 30 1.15 -6.06 -22.34
C SER A 30 0.91 -4.84 -21.45
N GLY A 31 0.88 -5.06 -20.14
CA GLY A 31 1.16 -3.99 -19.21
C GLY A 31 2.53 -3.46 -19.62
N ASN A 32 2.63 -2.18 -19.95
CA ASN A 32 3.89 -1.50 -20.16
C ASN A 32 4.71 -1.61 -18.87
N LEU A 33 5.32 -2.78 -18.67
CA LEU A 33 6.57 -2.88 -17.96
C LEU A 33 7.54 -2.16 -18.90
N LEU A 34 8.09 -1.08 -18.44
CA LEU A 34 9.20 -0.38 -19.10
C LEU A 34 10.14 -1.44 -19.68
N PRO A 35 10.65 -1.27 -20.93
CA PRO A 35 11.65 -2.16 -21.51
C PRO A 35 12.80 -2.33 -20.51
N PRO A 36 13.71 -3.31 -20.66
CA PRO A 36 14.82 -3.53 -19.75
C PRO A 36 15.74 -2.29 -19.74
N GLN A 37 15.26 -1.25 -19.11
CA GLN A 37 16.01 -0.06 -18.78
C GLN A 37 16.92 -0.41 -17.61
N THR A 38 18.09 0.18 -17.58
CA THR A 38 18.95 0.24 -16.40
C THR A 38 18.10 0.42 -15.17
N SER A 39 18.12 -0.58 -14.28
CA SER A 39 17.33 -0.54 -13.04
C SER A 39 17.63 0.73 -12.28
N LEU A 40 16.66 1.60 -12.12
CA LEU A 40 16.79 2.80 -11.31
C LEU A 40 16.89 2.37 -9.85
N THR A 41 18.01 2.68 -9.21
CA THR A 41 18.26 2.34 -7.81
C THR A 41 19.04 3.48 -7.20
N GLY A 42 18.57 4.00 -6.08
CA GLY A 42 19.24 5.13 -5.44
C GLY A 42 18.74 5.43 -4.04
N VAL A 43 19.38 6.41 -3.43
CA VAL A 43 19.11 6.93 -2.09
C VAL A 43 18.94 8.44 -2.18
N ILE A 44 17.86 8.95 -1.61
CA ILE A 44 17.62 10.39 -1.44
C ILE A 44 17.58 10.68 0.05
N GLN A 45 18.33 11.70 0.49
CA GLN A 45 18.18 12.31 1.81
C GLN A 45 17.47 13.65 1.63
N ASP A 46 16.46 13.90 2.44
CA ASP A 46 15.62 15.08 2.33
C ASP A 46 15.18 15.56 3.72
N ASP A 47 14.75 16.80 3.80
CA ASP A 47 14.09 17.38 4.96
C ASP A 47 12.67 17.77 4.57
N PHE A 48 11.69 17.17 5.24
CA PHE A 48 10.29 17.46 4.99
C PHE A 48 9.55 17.72 6.30
N GLU A 49 8.92 18.90 6.41
CA GLU A 49 8.18 19.37 7.59
C GLU A 49 8.96 19.19 8.91
N GLY A 50 10.24 19.50 8.87
CA GLY A 50 11.15 19.42 10.03
C GLY A 50 11.61 18.01 10.40
N GLN A 51 11.30 17.01 9.58
CA GLN A 51 11.83 15.66 9.74
C GLN A 51 12.90 15.40 8.69
N SER A 52 14.11 15.01 9.14
CA SER A 52 15.17 14.53 8.26
C SER A 52 14.92 13.09 7.92
N ILE A 53 14.74 12.81 6.62
CA ILE A 53 14.34 11.51 6.09
C ILE A 53 15.34 10.97 5.08
N VAL A 54 15.37 9.65 4.94
CA VAL A 54 16.08 8.94 3.89
C VAL A 54 15.11 8.03 3.15
N ILE A 55 15.18 8.05 1.83
CA ILE A 55 14.34 7.25 0.95
C ILE A 55 15.24 6.37 0.09
N TYR A 56 14.88 5.10 -0.04
CA TYR A 56 15.47 4.17 -1.00
C TYR A 56 14.44 3.79 -2.04
N ALA A 57 14.87 3.65 -3.27
CA ALA A 57 14.07 3.09 -4.36
C ALA A 57 14.86 2.08 -5.18
N ASN A 58 14.15 1.07 -5.69
CA ASN A 58 14.68 0.09 -6.64
C ASN A 58 13.58 -0.35 -7.60
N SER A 59 13.66 0.08 -8.86
CA SER A 59 12.64 -0.21 -9.87
C SER A 59 12.63 -1.69 -10.29
N ARG A 60 13.75 -2.42 -10.18
CA ARG A 60 13.82 -3.86 -10.46
C ARG A 60 12.96 -4.67 -9.49
N TYR A 61 12.97 -4.28 -8.22
CA TYR A 61 12.19 -4.93 -7.17
C TYR A 61 10.85 -4.24 -6.92
N GLN A 62 10.56 -3.15 -7.65
CA GLN A 62 9.35 -2.34 -7.50
C GLN A 62 9.11 -1.90 -6.05
N THR A 63 10.19 -1.54 -5.36
CA THR A 63 10.16 -1.17 -3.96
C THR A 63 10.65 0.25 -3.73
N MET A 64 9.97 0.93 -2.82
CA MET A 64 10.39 2.21 -2.24
C MET A 64 10.09 2.17 -0.74
N VAL A 65 11.04 2.64 0.07
CA VAL A 65 10.89 2.75 1.53
C VAL A 65 11.44 4.08 2.03
N ALA A 66 10.90 4.56 3.15
CA ALA A 66 11.37 5.78 3.78
C ALA A 66 11.52 5.61 5.30
N PHE A 67 12.59 6.18 5.83
CA PHE A 67 12.91 6.16 7.25
C PHE A 67 13.35 7.54 7.72
N SER A 68 13.26 7.76 9.03
CA SER A 68 13.96 8.88 9.67
C SER A 68 15.48 8.67 9.57
N ARG A 69 16.21 9.73 9.37
CA ARG A 69 17.68 9.71 9.50
C ARG A 69 18.14 9.63 10.96
N ILE A 70 17.21 9.75 11.91
CA ILE A 70 17.48 9.54 13.34
C ILE A 70 17.10 8.07 13.65
N ALA A 71 18.10 7.29 14.06
CA ALA A 71 17.91 5.89 14.49
C ALA A 71 17.32 5.82 15.91
N GLU A 72 16.87 4.62 16.34
CA GLU A 72 16.34 4.41 17.70
C GLU A 72 17.36 4.73 18.79
N SER A 73 18.66 4.58 18.50
CA SER A 73 19.76 5.03 19.37
C SER A 73 19.84 6.54 19.59
N GLY A 74 19.06 7.33 18.83
CA GLY A 74 19.09 8.80 18.85
C GLY A 74 20.16 9.43 17.97
N LYS A 75 20.95 8.64 17.23
CA LYS A 75 21.96 9.15 16.29
C LYS A 75 21.28 9.66 15.01
N THR A 76 21.73 10.81 14.51
CA THR A 76 21.43 11.28 13.16
C THR A 76 22.52 10.77 12.22
N LEU A 77 22.13 10.06 11.18
CA LEU A 77 23.01 9.38 10.25
C LEU A 77 22.89 9.97 8.84
N ASP A 78 24.01 9.91 8.10
CA ASP A 78 24.05 10.17 6.67
C ASP A 78 24.17 8.83 5.94
N PHE A 79 23.39 8.66 4.88
CA PHE A 79 23.26 7.40 4.18
C PHE A 79 23.71 7.51 2.73
N HIS A 80 24.29 6.46 2.23
CA HIS A 80 24.53 6.24 0.81
C HIS A 80 24.05 4.83 0.42
N LEU A 81 23.95 4.60 -0.88
CA LEU A 81 23.56 3.28 -1.38
C LEU A 81 24.55 2.22 -0.91
N SER A 82 24.03 1.12 -0.35
CA SER A 82 24.88 0.02 0.07
C SER A 82 25.68 -0.53 -1.10
N PRO A 83 27.00 -0.81 -0.93
CA PRO A 83 27.78 -1.50 -1.94
C PRO A 83 27.41 -2.98 -2.07
N ASN A 84 26.67 -3.51 -1.10
CA ASN A 84 26.18 -4.89 -1.08
C ASN A 84 24.90 -5.03 -1.89
N ASN A 85 24.58 -6.27 -2.26
CA ASN A 85 23.34 -6.58 -2.95
C ASN A 85 22.14 -6.46 -2.02
N PHE A 86 20.99 -6.16 -2.61
CA PHE A 86 19.70 -6.28 -1.93
C PHE A 86 19.62 -7.63 -1.17
N PRO A 87 19.14 -7.65 0.10
CA PRO A 87 18.30 -6.64 0.74
C PRO A 87 19.04 -5.57 1.57
N PHE A 88 20.36 -5.43 1.45
CA PHE A 88 21.10 -4.34 2.05
C PHE A 88 20.92 -3.09 1.21
N ILE A 89 20.29 -2.05 1.77
CA ILE A 89 19.90 -0.86 1.01
C ILE A 89 20.74 0.36 1.32
N PHE A 90 21.19 0.50 2.56
CA PHE A 90 21.99 1.63 2.99
C PHE A 90 23.33 1.21 3.62
N GLU A 91 24.32 2.05 3.47
CA GLU A 91 25.47 2.14 4.34
C GLU A 91 25.51 3.54 4.94
N ASP A 92 25.68 3.67 6.26
CA ASP A 92 25.78 4.96 6.90
C ASP A 92 27.22 5.48 6.96
N ASN A 93 27.38 6.72 7.39
CA ASN A 93 28.69 7.39 7.52
C ASN A 93 29.62 6.77 8.58
N GLU A 94 29.14 5.83 9.40
CA GLU A 94 29.94 5.05 10.37
C GLU A 94 30.32 3.67 9.79
N GLY A 95 29.82 3.29 8.60
CA GLY A 95 30.06 1.99 7.95
C GLY A 95 29.11 0.89 8.39
N THR A 96 27.96 1.22 8.97
CA THR A 96 26.90 0.26 9.31
C THR A 96 26.06 -0.03 8.08
N GLN A 97 25.77 -1.32 7.85
CA GLN A 97 24.89 -1.79 6.76
C GLN A 97 23.49 -1.98 7.27
N TRP A 98 22.50 -1.48 6.53
CA TRP A 98 21.08 -1.50 6.90
C TRP A 98 20.26 -2.26 5.84
N ASP A 99 19.37 -3.12 6.30
CA ASP A 99 18.48 -3.88 5.41
C ASP A 99 17.22 -3.07 5.02
N ILE A 100 16.42 -3.67 4.12
CA ILE A 100 15.18 -3.08 3.60
C ILE A 100 14.12 -2.80 4.69
N PHE A 101 14.22 -3.44 5.87
CA PHE A 101 13.34 -3.22 7.00
C PHE A 101 13.86 -2.15 7.97
N GLY A 102 15.02 -1.56 7.66
CA GLY A 102 15.67 -0.55 8.50
C GLY A 102 16.41 -1.13 9.69
N LEU A 103 16.82 -2.41 9.64
CA LEU A 103 17.62 -3.04 10.68
C LEU A 103 19.10 -2.97 10.34
N ALA A 104 19.93 -2.53 11.27
CA ALA A 104 21.39 -2.55 11.18
C ALA A 104 21.90 -3.98 11.30
N ILE A 105 22.43 -4.54 10.19
CA ILE A 105 22.80 -5.96 10.08
C ILE A 105 24.29 -6.19 10.36
N SER A 106 25.14 -5.23 10.02
CA SER A 106 26.59 -5.34 10.24
C SER A 106 27.22 -3.97 10.45
N GLY A 107 28.44 -3.93 10.96
CA GLY A 107 29.15 -2.71 11.26
C GLY A 107 28.98 -2.21 12.70
N PRO A 108 29.43 -0.99 13.01
CA PRO A 108 29.45 -0.46 14.39
C PRO A 108 28.06 -0.32 15.03
N GLY A 109 27.02 -0.09 14.24
CA GLY A 109 25.63 0.08 14.69
C GLY A 109 24.81 -1.20 14.73
N THR A 110 25.42 -2.39 14.55
CA THR A 110 24.68 -3.65 14.45
C THR A 110 23.64 -3.81 15.59
N GLY A 111 22.39 -4.11 15.20
CA GLY A 111 21.25 -4.28 16.10
C GLY A 111 20.42 -3.02 16.32
N ASP A 112 20.86 -1.85 15.86
CA ASP A 112 20.06 -0.61 15.88
C ASP A 112 18.98 -0.66 14.80
N LYS A 113 18.00 0.25 14.88
CA LYS A 113 16.87 0.33 13.95
C LYS A 113 16.63 1.76 13.49
N LEU A 114 16.27 1.90 12.23
CA LEU A 114 15.75 3.16 11.71
C LEU A 114 14.29 3.32 12.14
N ILE A 115 13.94 4.55 12.52
CA ILE A 115 12.56 4.88 12.88
C ILE A 115 11.75 5.01 11.59
N PRO A 116 10.67 4.23 11.39
CA PRO A 116 9.81 4.38 10.23
C PRO A 116 9.15 5.76 10.23
N VAL A 117 9.10 6.41 9.06
CA VAL A 117 8.26 7.58 8.84
C VAL A 117 6.90 7.16 8.28
N SER A 118 5.90 8.02 8.37
CA SER A 118 4.60 7.73 7.76
C SER A 118 4.71 7.86 6.23
N TYR A 119 4.70 6.74 5.52
CA TYR A 119 4.68 6.74 4.05
C TYR A 119 3.71 5.68 3.51
N GLN A 120 3.32 5.84 2.26
CA GLN A 120 2.62 4.82 1.47
C GLN A 120 3.13 4.85 0.04
N VAL A 121 3.14 3.68 -0.61
CA VAL A 121 3.29 3.56 -2.05
C VAL A 121 1.90 3.42 -2.67
N GLY A 122 1.67 4.05 -3.81
CA GLY A 122 0.38 4.00 -4.47
C GLY A 122 0.36 4.83 -5.75
N PHE A 123 -0.82 4.99 -6.34
CA PHE A 123 -0.99 5.78 -7.56
C PHE A 123 -1.01 7.28 -7.25
N TRP A 124 -0.39 8.07 -8.13
CA TRP A 124 -0.28 9.52 -8.01
C TRP A 124 -1.59 10.21 -7.68
N PHE A 125 -2.66 9.89 -8.45
CA PHE A 125 -3.96 10.55 -8.27
C PHE A 125 -4.50 10.44 -6.84
N SER A 126 -4.18 9.34 -6.13
CA SER A 126 -4.67 9.12 -4.78
C SER A 126 -4.08 10.14 -3.82
N PHE A 127 -2.77 10.38 -3.88
CA PHE A 127 -2.12 11.37 -3.00
C PHE A 127 -2.49 12.80 -3.38
N SER A 128 -2.54 13.11 -4.66
CA SER A 128 -2.92 14.46 -5.12
C SER A 128 -4.36 14.82 -4.77
N SER A 129 -5.28 13.86 -4.69
CA SER A 129 -6.67 14.10 -4.31
C SER A 129 -6.91 14.17 -2.81
N PHE A 130 -6.06 13.54 -2.00
CA PHE A 130 -6.16 13.54 -0.53
C PHE A 130 -5.38 14.68 0.13
N PHE A 131 -4.29 15.12 -0.48
CA PHE A 131 -3.41 16.15 0.07
C PHE A 131 -3.39 17.38 -0.82
N PRO A 132 -4.17 18.44 -0.48
CA PRO A 132 -4.25 19.64 -1.30
C PRO A 132 -2.90 20.35 -1.49
N LYS A 133 -1.96 20.13 -0.57
CA LYS A 133 -0.60 20.69 -0.59
C LYS A 133 0.46 19.63 -0.89
N VAL A 134 0.13 18.67 -1.78
CA VAL A 134 1.10 17.66 -2.20
C VAL A 134 2.21 18.31 -3.03
N THR A 135 3.46 18.04 -2.64
CA THR A 135 4.66 18.47 -3.38
C THR A 135 5.34 17.26 -4.00
N MET A 136 6.08 17.48 -5.07
CA MET A 136 6.98 16.48 -5.65
C MET A 136 8.42 16.80 -5.24
N TYR A 137 9.26 15.77 -5.17
CA TYR A 137 10.69 15.98 -4.92
C TYR A 137 11.29 16.90 -5.99
N GLY A 138 12.14 17.84 -5.58
CA GLY A 138 12.73 18.83 -6.48
C GLY A 138 11.83 20.00 -6.90
N GLU A 139 10.53 19.97 -6.56
CA GLU A 139 9.61 21.08 -6.83
C GLU A 139 9.44 22.01 -5.63
N ALA A 140 9.17 23.29 -5.93
CA ALA A 140 8.75 24.26 -4.93
C ALA A 140 7.32 23.95 -4.42
N LEU A 141 7.03 24.35 -3.17
CA LEU A 141 5.69 24.24 -2.60
C LEU A 141 4.66 24.93 -3.48
N ASN A 142 3.68 24.18 -3.95
CA ASN A 142 2.53 24.71 -4.64
C ASN A 142 1.44 25.02 -3.60
N GLU A 143 1.20 26.31 -3.33
CA GLU A 143 0.18 26.72 -2.37
C GLU A 143 -1.21 26.52 -2.99
N ARG A 144 -1.90 25.47 -2.58
CA ARG A 144 -3.32 25.27 -2.88
C ARG A 144 -4.17 25.65 -1.66
N LEU A 145 -5.38 26.12 -1.94
CA LEU A 145 -6.34 26.38 -0.88
C LEU A 145 -6.69 25.06 -0.16
N ASP A 146 -6.53 25.04 1.14
CA ASP A 146 -6.99 23.94 1.98
C ASP A 146 -8.52 23.98 2.07
N THR A 147 -9.18 23.06 1.37
CA THR A 147 -10.64 22.94 1.35
C THR A 147 -11.12 21.73 2.17
N ARG A 148 -10.31 21.24 3.12
CA ARG A 148 -10.69 20.08 3.92
C ARG A 148 -11.97 20.33 4.67
N PHE A 149 -12.91 19.42 4.43
CA PHE A 149 -14.16 19.35 5.16
C PHE A 149 -13.93 18.83 6.58
N ASN A 150 -14.53 19.43 7.56
CA ASN A 150 -14.58 18.91 8.93
C ASN A 150 -15.87 19.38 9.59
N SER A 151 -16.64 18.43 10.08
CA SER A 151 -17.87 18.71 10.86
C SER A 151 -17.84 17.98 12.19
N SER A 152 -18.86 18.20 13.02
CA SER A 152 -19.02 17.45 14.28
C SER A 152 -19.09 15.94 14.05
N GLU A 153 -19.64 15.48 12.93
CA GLU A 153 -19.89 14.06 12.64
C GLU A 153 -18.85 13.47 11.69
N TRP A 154 -18.33 14.23 10.72
CA TRP A 154 -17.47 13.74 9.63
C TRP A 154 -16.17 14.53 9.52
N LEU A 155 -15.06 13.82 9.18
CA LEU A 155 -13.78 14.45 8.81
C LEU A 155 -13.65 14.71 7.31
N ILE A 156 -14.48 14.05 6.49
CA ILE A 156 -14.55 14.23 5.04
C ILE A 156 -15.99 14.62 4.67
N ASN A 157 -16.17 15.26 3.50
CA ASN A 157 -17.51 15.56 3.03
C ASN A 157 -18.24 14.24 2.64
N PRO A 158 -19.33 13.88 3.33
CA PRO A 158 -20.06 12.65 3.04
C PRO A 158 -20.67 12.61 1.63
N ASP A 159 -20.93 13.76 1.00
CA ASP A 159 -21.45 13.83 -0.38
C ASP A 159 -20.45 13.33 -1.42
N ASP A 160 -19.15 13.33 -1.08
CA ASP A 160 -18.08 12.82 -1.94
C ASP A 160 -17.85 11.32 -1.79
N ILE A 161 -18.50 10.68 -0.82
CA ILE A 161 -18.43 9.23 -0.63
C ILE A 161 -19.22 8.53 -1.75
N LYS A 162 -18.62 7.49 -2.33
CA LYS A 162 -19.21 6.65 -3.37
C LYS A 162 -19.40 5.24 -2.84
N GLN A 163 -20.49 4.60 -3.25
CA GLN A 163 -20.74 3.20 -2.94
C GLN A 163 -20.23 2.35 -4.11
N GLY A 164 -19.18 1.56 -3.87
CA GLY A 164 -18.62 0.62 -4.84
C GLY A 164 -19.18 -0.79 -4.72
N ALA A 165 -19.49 -1.21 -3.47
CA ALA A 165 -20.03 -2.53 -3.16
C ALA A 165 -20.99 -2.45 -1.98
N SER A 166 -21.68 -3.56 -1.67
CA SER A 166 -22.35 -3.71 -0.37
C SER A 166 -21.31 -3.92 0.72
N ARG A 167 -21.67 -3.64 1.97
CA ARG A 167 -20.86 -3.96 3.15
C ARG A 167 -20.52 -5.46 3.13
N ASP A 168 -19.22 -5.77 3.32
CA ASP A 168 -18.65 -7.13 3.22
C ASP A 168 -18.96 -7.86 1.88
N GLY A 169 -19.36 -7.13 0.83
CA GLY A 169 -19.48 -7.68 -0.53
C GLY A 169 -18.13 -8.14 -1.07
N ILE A 170 -17.05 -7.50 -0.60
CA ILE A 170 -15.67 -7.97 -0.68
C ILE A 170 -15.32 -8.49 0.72
N PRO A 171 -15.20 -9.82 0.92
CA PRO A 171 -15.03 -10.39 2.25
C PRO A 171 -13.58 -10.19 2.75
N SER A 172 -13.42 -9.64 3.95
CA SER A 172 -12.11 -9.63 4.62
C SER A 172 -11.67 -11.06 5.00
N ILE A 173 -10.37 -11.28 5.05
CA ILE A 173 -9.79 -12.52 5.58
C ILE A 173 -9.56 -12.33 7.08
N ASN A 174 -10.12 -13.25 7.87
CA ASN A 174 -9.90 -13.30 9.31
C ASN A 174 -9.22 -14.63 9.64
N ASN A 175 -8.21 -14.61 10.52
CA ASN A 175 -7.40 -15.78 10.87
C ASN A 175 -6.76 -16.41 9.61
N PRO A 176 -5.91 -15.68 8.87
CA PRO A 176 -5.31 -16.14 7.63
C PRO A 176 -4.44 -17.39 7.85
N GLU A 177 -4.46 -18.30 6.87
CA GLU A 177 -3.52 -19.41 6.79
C GLU A 177 -2.29 -19.00 5.98
N PHE A 178 -1.13 -19.54 6.32
CA PHE A 178 0.13 -19.27 5.62
C PHE A 178 0.82 -20.57 5.22
N ASP A 179 1.32 -20.58 4.00
CA ASP A 179 2.18 -21.65 3.49
C ASP A 179 3.64 -21.26 3.74
N LEU A 180 4.41 -22.17 4.37
CA LEU A 180 5.84 -21.95 4.58
C LEU A 180 6.60 -22.26 3.30
N VAL A 181 7.29 -21.27 2.76
CA VAL A 181 8.15 -21.41 1.58
C VAL A 181 9.61 -21.26 2.02
N VAL A 182 10.35 -22.36 2.01
CA VAL A 182 11.75 -22.39 2.49
C VAL A 182 12.79 -22.44 1.39
N ASP A 183 12.42 -22.89 0.18
CA ASP A 183 13.36 -23.18 -0.90
C ASP A 183 13.36 -22.13 -2.02
N LEU A 184 13.14 -20.86 -1.69
CA LEU A 184 13.24 -19.75 -2.66
C LEU A 184 14.68 -19.51 -3.14
N PHE A 185 15.65 -20.24 -2.54
CA PHE A 185 17.09 -20.06 -2.80
C PHE A 185 17.62 -20.89 -3.97
N ASP A 186 16.91 -21.90 -4.43
CA ASP A 186 17.41 -22.85 -5.43
C ASP A 186 17.15 -22.44 -6.89
N GLY A 187 16.62 -21.19 -7.08
CA GLY A 187 16.24 -20.70 -8.40
C GLY A 187 14.87 -21.21 -8.87
N SER A 188 14.08 -21.83 -7.99
CA SER A 188 12.70 -22.15 -8.30
C SER A 188 11.91 -20.87 -8.57
N ASP A 189 10.98 -20.90 -9.54
CA ASP A 189 10.16 -19.73 -9.89
C ASP A 189 9.18 -19.36 -8.77
N GLY A 190 8.92 -20.29 -7.85
CA GLY A 190 7.95 -20.11 -6.77
C GLY A 190 6.50 -20.07 -7.29
N PRO A 191 5.53 -19.77 -6.41
CA PRO A 191 4.11 -19.79 -6.75
C PRO A 191 3.59 -18.54 -7.46
N TYR A 192 4.43 -17.52 -7.67
CA TYR A 192 4.09 -16.25 -8.31
C TYR A 192 5.10 -15.82 -9.34
N GLU A 193 4.67 -15.05 -10.33
CA GLU A 193 5.56 -14.43 -11.30
C GLU A 193 6.44 -13.36 -10.65
N ASP A 194 7.63 -13.16 -11.18
CA ASP A 194 8.65 -12.25 -10.64
C ASP A 194 8.17 -10.81 -10.43
N ASN A 195 7.25 -10.33 -11.24
CA ASN A 195 6.70 -8.97 -11.21
C ASN A 195 5.43 -8.82 -10.36
N GLU A 196 4.91 -9.92 -9.82
CA GLU A 196 3.73 -9.87 -8.94
C GLU A 196 4.06 -9.12 -7.65
N LEU A 197 3.23 -8.13 -7.30
CA LEU A 197 3.44 -7.28 -6.13
C LEU A 197 2.95 -7.95 -4.85
N MET A 198 3.70 -7.70 -3.77
CA MET A 198 3.50 -8.25 -2.44
C MET A 198 3.61 -7.15 -1.39
N VAL A 199 2.80 -7.24 -0.35
CA VAL A 199 3.06 -6.55 0.91
C VAL A 199 3.85 -7.50 1.80
N VAL A 200 4.95 -7.02 2.36
CA VAL A 200 5.90 -7.83 3.16
C VAL A 200 6.08 -7.19 4.52
N ILE A 201 5.97 -7.98 5.56
CA ILE A 201 6.27 -7.55 6.94
C ILE A 201 7.27 -8.52 7.57
N GLN A 202 8.22 -7.98 8.32
CA GLN A 202 9.14 -8.82 9.07
C GLN A 202 8.46 -9.41 10.30
N GLU A 203 8.57 -10.72 10.48
CA GLU A 203 8.10 -11.45 11.66
C GLU A 203 9.26 -12.26 12.22
N GLU A 204 9.87 -11.75 13.30
CA GLU A 204 11.07 -12.31 13.92
C GLU A 204 12.18 -12.62 12.89
N ALA A 205 12.57 -13.90 12.72
CA ALA A 205 13.57 -14.34 11.74
C ALA A 205 13.00 -14.60 10.34
N SER A 206 11.69 -14.53 10.17
CA SER A 206 10.94 -14.79 8.93
C SER A 206 10.31 -13.52 8.36
N VAL A 207 9.63 -13.65 7.24
CA VAL A 207 8.75 -12.61 6.69
C VAL A 207 7.36 -13.18 6.42
N LYS A 208 6.31 -12.43 6.73
CA LYS A 208 4.96 -12.66 6.22
C LYS A 208 4.77 -11.91 4.92
N VAL A 209 4.23 -12.58 3.92
CA VAL A 209 4.06 -12.05 2.56
C VAL A 209 2.60 -12.17 2.13
N PHE A 210 2.04 -11.06 1.70
CA PHE A 210 0.65 -10.92 1.30
C PHE A 210 0.57 -10.54 -0.18
N PRO A 211 0.26 -11.50 -1.09
CA PRO A 211 0.20 -11.23 -2.52
C PRO A 211 -0.94 -10.28 -2.90
N HIS A 212 -0.67 -9.30 -3.74
CA HIS A 212 -1.72 -8.44 -4.29
C HIS A 212 -2.79 -9.24 -5.04
N ALA A 213 -2.41 -10.37 -5.65
CA ALA A 213 -3.35 -11.31 -6.29
C ALA A 213 -4.48 -11.74 -5.35
N ILE A 214 -4.20 -11.98 -4.06
CA ILE A 214 -5.20 -12.30 -3.05
C ILE A 214 -5.88 -11.03 -2.53
N LEU A 215 -5.09 -9.99 -2.22
CA LEU A 215 -5.58 -8.73 -1.67
C LEU A 215 -6.56 -8.01 -2.61
N ASN A 216 -6.43 -8.16 -3.93
CA ASN A 216 -7.38 -7.64 -4.93
C ASN A 216 -8.82 -8.13 -4.75
N TRP A 217 -9.03 -9.27 -4.07
CA TRP A 217 -10.31 -9.90 -3.87
C TRP A 217 -10.84 -9.80 -2.44
N HIS A 218 -9.97 -9.36 -1.50
CA HIS A 218 -10.29 -9.37 -0.08
C HIS A 218 -10.09 -8.02 0.60
N GLU A 219 -9.20 -7.18 0.08
CA GLU A 219 -8.87 -5.81 0.54
C GLU A 219 -8.39 -5.72 1.99
N ILE A 220 -8.87 -6.56 2.91
CA ILE A 220 -8.52 -6.52 4.33
C ILE A 220 -8.14 -7.92 4.83
N VAL A 221 -7.05 -7.98 5.61
CA VAL A 221 -6.62 -9.18 6.35
C VAL A 221 -6.43 -8.79 7.82
N ASN A 222 -7.22 -9.39 8.71
CA ASN A 222 -7.04 -9.29 10.15
C ASN A 222 -6.16 -10.45 10.60
N ASP A 223 -5.00 -10.14 11.22
CA ASP A 223 -3.96 -11.11 11.56
C ASP A 223 -3.31 -10.76 12.90
N THR A 224 -2.41 -11.63 13.37
CA THR A 224 -1.49 -11.35 14.49
C THR A 224 -0.06 -11.50 13.99
N ILE A 225 0.75 -10.46 14.15
CA ILE A 225 2.13 -10.39 13.69
C ILE A 225 3.01 -9.97 14.88
N ASN A 226 4.05 -10.73 15.21
CA ASN A 226 4.92 -10.48 16.38
C ASN A 226 4.11 -10.29 17.69
N GLY A 227 3.00 -11.01 17.84
CA GLY A 227 2.10 -10.89 19.00
C GLY A 227 1.21 -9.65 19.02
N VAL A 228 1.21 -8.83 17.97
CA VAL A 228 0.37 -7.65 17.81
C VAL A 228 -0.78 -7.97 16.87
N ASN A 229 -2.01 -7.69 17.29
CA ASN A 229 -3.17 -7.77 16.41
C ASN A 229 -3.13 -6.62 15.41
N VAL A 230 -3.22 -6.95 14.13
CA VAL A 230 -3.10 -6.00 13.03
C VAL A 230 -4.23 -6.16 12.02
N ALA A 231 -4.52 -5.08 11.32
CA ALA A 231 -5.32 -5.08 10.11
C ALA A 231 -4.47 -4.59 8.94
N LEU A 232 -4.14 -5.49 8.03
CA LEU A 232 -3.61 -5.12 6.72
C LEU A 232 -4.76 -4.71 5.83
N SER A 233 -4.68 -3.53 5.22
CA SER A 233 -5.63 -3.07 4.20
C SER A 233 -4.89 -2.80 2.89
N TYR A 234 -5.53 -3.15 1.77
CA TYR A 234 -5.05 -2.87 0.43
C TYR A 234 -6.20 -2.36 -0.43
N CYS A 235 -6.00 -1.25 -1.12
CA CYS A 235 -6.97 -0.72 -2.06
C CYS A 235 -6.50 -0.93 -3.50
N PRO A 236 -7.12 -1.82 -4.28
CA PRO A 236 -6.73 -2.08 -5.68
C PRO A 236 -6.88 -0.86 -6.59
N LEU A 237 -7.80 0.05 -6.26
CA LEU A 237 -8.08 1.22 -7.10
C LEU A 237 -7.05 2.34 -6.92
N THR A 238 -6.46 2.46 -5.74
CA THR A 238 -5.39 3.45 -5.45
C THR A 238 -4.00 2.83 -5.41
N GLY A 239 -3.91 1.49 -5.43
CA GLY A 239 -2.65 0.75 -5.33
C GLY A 239 -1.95 0.96 -3.98
N THR A 240 -2.69 1.33 -2.93
CA THR A 240 -2.14 1.64 -1.61
C THR A 240 -2.34 0.51 -0.62
N SER A 241 -1.34 0.24 0.22
CA SER A 241 -1.43 -0.66 1.35
C SER A 241 -1.16 0.06 2.68
N SER A 242 -1.70 -0.46 3.76
CA SER A 242 -1.41 -0.01 5.12
C SER A 242 -1.61 -1.15 6.11
N ILE A 243 -0.76 -1.23 7.12
CA ILE A 243 -0.93 -2.16 8.24
C ILE A 243 -1.13 -1.34 9.51
N TRP A 244 -2.24 -1.56 10.18
CA TRP A 244 -2.60 -0.88 11.42
C TRP A 244 -2.54 -1.82 12.60
N ASN A 245 -2.00 -1.37 13.70
CA ASN A 245 -2.26 -1.98 14.99
C ASN A 245 -3.75 -1.86 15.29
N SER A 246 -4.41 -3.01 15.49
CA SER A 246 -5.86 -3.06 15.74
C SER A 246 -6.24 -2.64 17.16
N GLN A 247 -5.24 -2.42 18.04
CA GLN A 247 -5.50 -1.97 19.41
C GLN A 247 -5.74 -0.45 19.44
N ILE A 248 -6.98 -0.06 19.70
CA ILE A 248 -7.39 1.34 19.85
C ILE A 248 -7.90 1.54 21.28
N GLY A 249 -7.12 2.26 22.09
CA GLY A 249 -7.41 2.37 23.52
C GLY A 249 -7.39 0.99 24.20
N SER A 250 -8.49 0.61 24.84
CA SER A 250 -8.65 -0.70 25.50
C SER A 250 -9.28 -1.79 24.61
N GLN A 251 -9.60 -1.48 23.36
CA GLN A 251 -10.32 -2.38 22.46
C GLN A 251 -9.40 -2.88 21.33
N THR A 252 -9.49 -4.16 21.03
CA THR A 252 -8.95 -4.71 19.77
C THR A 252 -10.07 -4.70 18.74
N LEU A 253 -9.86 -4.01 17.63
CA LEU A 253 -10.86 -3.86 16.57
C LEU A 253 -10.68 -4.93 15.51
N ASP A 254 -11.81 -5.38 14.94
CA ASP A 254 -11.89 -6.27 13.78
C ASP A 254 -12.40 -5.44 12.59
N PHE A 255 -11.57 -5.30 11.55
CA PHE A 255 -11.88 -4.45 10.41
C PHE A 255 -12.53 -5.23 9.26
N GLY A 256 -13.50 -4.59 8.63
CA GLY A 256 -14.21 -5.10 7.45
C GLY A 256 -14.28 -4.09 6.32
N VAL A 257 -14.67 -4.56 5.15
CA VAL A 257 -14.85 -3.74 3.95
C VAL A 257 -16.24 -3.11 3.98
N SER A 258 -16.29 -1.77 4.10
CA SER A 258 -17.58 -1.06 4.16
C SER A 258 -18.32 -1.04 2.83
N GLY A 259 -17.60 -1.24 1.72
CA GLY A 259 -18.08 -1.03 0.35
C GLY A 259 -18.15 0.44 -0.06
N LEU A 260 -17.73 1.35 0.81
CA LEU A 260 -17.67 2.79 0.55
C LEU A 260 -16.27 3.20 0.10
N LEU A 261 -16.20 4.25 -0.71
CA LEU A 261 -14.98 4.81 -1.27
C LEU A 261 -14.99 6.33 -1.12
N TYR A 262 -13.82 6.90 -0.84
CA TYR A 262 -13.56 8.32 -0.95
C TYR A 262 -12.33 8.53 -1.83
N ASN A 263 -12.46 9.34 -2.88
CA ASN A 263 -11.40 9.52 -3.90
C ASN A 263 -10.85 8.17 -4.45
N ASN A 264 -11.72 7.21 -4.72
CA ASN A 264 -11.41 5.83 -5.12
C ASN A 264 -10.62 5.00 -4.08
N ASN A 265 -10.33 5.54 -2.89
CA ASN A 265 -9.69 4.78 -1.82
C ASN A 265 -10.74 4.14 -0.91
N LEU A 266 -10.48 2.91 -0.46
CA LEU A 266 -11.39 2.19 0.41
C LEU A 266 -11.60 2.90 1.75
N ILE A 267 -12.83 2.88 2.22
CA ILE A 267 -13.19 3.22 3.59
C ILE A 267 -13.42 1.89 4.32
N LEU A 268 -12.65 1.64 5.37
CA LEU A 268 -12.85 0.50 6.26
C LEU A 268 -13.96 0.81 7.25
N TYR A 269 -14.55 -0.22 7.84
CA TYR A 269 -15.33 -0.07 9.07
C TYR A 269 -14.79 -1.04 10.12
N ASP A 270 -14.89 -0.70 11.40
CA ASP A 270 -14.67 -1.68 12.44
C ASP A 270 -15.99 -2.34 12.87
N ARG A 271 -15.93 -3.66 13.10
CA ARG A 271 -17.10 -4.47 13.46
C ARG A 271 -17.57 -4.26 14.90
N ASN A 272 -16.74 -3.64 15.74
CA ASN A 272 -17.00 -3.43 17.14
C ASN A 272 -17.89 -2.22 17.38
N THR A 273 -17.62 -1.11 16.68
CA THR A 273 -18.29 0.18 16.90
C THR A 273 -18.98 0.71 15.63
N GLU A 274 -18.76 0.06 14.49
CA GLU A 274 -19.25 0.49 13.17
C GLU A 274 -18.69 1.84 12.70
N SER A 275 -17.63 2.33 13.36
CA SER A 275 -16.95 3.56 12.92
C SER A 275 -16.29 3.35 11.57
N LEU A 276 -16.22 4.42 10.77
CA LEU A 276 -15.63 4.44 9.45
C LEU A 276 -14.21 5.02 9.49
N TRP A 277 -13.31 4.42 8.70
CA TRP A 277 -11.87 4.71 8.74
C TRP A 277 -11.34 4.93 7.33
N SER A 278 -10.58 6.00 7.14
CA SER A 278 -9.89 6.27 5.87
C SER A 278 -8.47 5.72 5.92
N GLN A 279 -8.15 4.87 4.94
CA GLN A 279 -6.83 4.25 4.83
C GLN A 279 -5.73 5.29 4.60
N ILE A 280 -5.89 6.19 3.63
CA ILE A 280 -4.86 7.19 3.28
C ILE A 280 -4.73 8.25 4.37
N ILE A 281 -5.84 8.77 4.90
CA ILE A 281 -5.81 9.75 6.01
C ILE A 281 -5.24 9.11 7.28
N ASN A 282 -5.30 7.78 7.41
CA ASN A 282 -4.88 7.03 8.60
C ASN A 282 -5.66 7.44 9.86
N GLN A 283 -7.00 7.58 9.73
CA GLN A 283 -7.82 8.09 10.82
C GLN A 283 -9.27 7.63 10.70
N SER A 284 -9.94 7.49 11.85
CA SER A 284 -11.39 7.30 11.88
C SER A 284 -12.09 8.61 11.48
N ILE A 285 -12.95 8.52 10.47
CA ILE A 285 -13.60 9.68 9.82
C ILE A 285 -15.03 9.90 10.23
N ASN A 286 -15.66 8.88 10.83
CA ASN A 286 -17.06 8.95 11.31
C ASN A 286 -17.30 7.86 12.36
N GLY A 287 -18.33 8.04 13.19
CA GLY A 287 -18.74 7.10 14.23
C GLY A 287 -18.20 7.45 15.62
N SER A 288 -18.37 6.53 16.58
CA SER A 288 -17.99 6.75 17.98
C SER A 288 -16.48 6.87 18.21
N LEU A 289 -15.68 6.31 17.28
CA LEU A 289 -14.21 6.39 17.31
C LEU A 289 -13.66 7.50 16.41
N LYS A 290 -14.48 8.40 15.88
CA LYS A 290 -14.02 9.53 15.08
C LYS A 290 -12.82 10.23 15.71
N ASN A 291 -11.83 10.60 14.91
CA ASN A 291 -10.56 11.22 15.27
C ASN A 291 -9.50 10.28 15.85
N ASN A 292 -9.79 9.01 16.15
CA ASN A 292 -8.75 8.08 16.52
C ASN A 292 -7.81 7.80 15.35
N ILE A 293 -6.52 7.71 15.65
CA ILE A 293 -5.44 7.46 14.70
C ILE A 293 -4.82 6.11 15.06
N PRO A 294 -4.94 5.08 14.21
CA PRO A 294 -4.28 3.80 14.45
C PRO A 294 -2.77 3.94 14.30
N LYS A 295 -2.01 3.25 15.15
CA LYS A 295 -0.57 3.12 14.95
C LYS A 295 -0.32 2.30 13.69
N ARG A 296 0.49 2.81 12.78
CA ARG A 296 0.98 2.03 11.63
C ARG A 296 2.08 1.09 12.07
N GLU A 297 2.05 -0.11 11.54
CA GLU A 297 3.15 -1.06 11.63
C GLU A 297 3.95 -1.03 10.32
N ASN A 298 5.26 -1.23 10.43
CA ASN A 298 6.16 -1.12 9.28
C ASN A 298 5.94 -2.29 8.30
N SER A 299 5.80 -1.97 7.05
CA SER A 299 5.70 -2.94 5.95
C SER A 299 6.41 -2.40 4.73
N VAL A 300 6.84 -3.31 3.87
CA VAL A 300 7.50 -2.99 2.61
C VAL A 300 6.66 -3.56 1.48
N GLU A 301 6.48 -2.80 0.42
CA GLU A 301 5.89 -3.30 -0.80
C GLU A 301 7.00 -3.58 -1.82
N MET A 302 7.02 -4.78 -2.38
CA MET A 302 7.97 -5.20 -3.41
C MET A 302 7.35 -6.27 -4.31
N ASN A 303 8.00 -6.55 -5.44
CA ASN A 303 7.58 -7.67 -6.28
C ASN A 303 8.14 -9.01 -5.75
N TRP A 304 7.63 -10.13 -6.29
CA TRP A 304 8.04 -11.48 -5.88
C TRP A 304 9.55 -11.70 -6.08
N ARG A 305 10.15 -11.12 -7.14
CA ARG A 305 11.61 -11.14 -7.34
C ARG A 305 12.36 -10.55 -6.14
N GLY A 306 11.86 -9.45 -5.55
CA GLY A 306 12.44 -8.85 -4.35
C GLY A 306 12.31 -9.76 -3.14
N VAL A 307 11.14 -10.39 -2.94
CA VAL A 307 10.93 -11.35 -1.84
C VAL A 307 11.95 -12.48 -1.87
N LYS A 308 12.23 -13.04 -3.05
CA LYS A 308 13.25 -14.09 -3.24
C LYS A 308 14.66 -13.66 -2.78
N GLN A 309 14.97 -12.37 -2.83
CA GLN A 309 16.28 -11.85 -2.41
C GLN A 309 16.37 -11.54 -0.90
N LEU A 310 15.31 -11.67 -0.15
CA LEU A 310 15.34 -11.44 1.30
C LEU A 310 16.13 -12.51 2.06
N HIS A 311 16.25 -13.70 1.46
CA HIS A 311 16.95 -14.84 2.05
C HIS A 311 16.44 -15.18 3.46
N LYS A 312 15.13 -15.09 3.67
CA LYS A 312 14.44 -15.40 4.92
C LYS A 312 13.35 -16.46 4.70
N PRO A 313 13.05 -17.32 5.70
CA PRO A 313 11.86 -18.15 5.65
C PRO A 313 10.63 -17.28 5.38
N THR A 314 9.82 -17.69 4.41
CA THR A 314 8.69 -16.91 3.94
C THR A 314 7.38 -17.59 4.34
N LEU A 315 6.58 -16.91 5.13
CA LEU A 315 5.19 -17.25 5.42
C LEU A 315 4.30 -16.55 4.40
N LEU A 316 3.90 -17.29 3.38
CA LEU A 316 3.12 -16.76 2.26
C LEU A 316 1.64 -16.96 2.52
N LEU A 317 0.83 -15.87 2.45
CA LEU A 317 -0.61 -15.98 2.61
C LEU A 317 -1.18 -17.01 1.64
N SER A 318 -1.85 -18.02 2.21
CA SER A 318 -2.40 -19.14 1.45
C SER A 318 -3.57 -18.71 0.59
N LYS A 319 -3.73 -19.34 -0.57
CA LYS A 319 -4.94 -19.23 -1.40
C LYS A 319 -6.16 -19.91 -0.77
N ASN A 320 -5.97 -20.70 0.29
CA ASN A 320 -7.05 -21.30 1.09
C ASN A 320 -7.63 -20.26 2.08
N THR A 321 -8.33 -19.27 1.55
CA THR A 321 -8.91 -18.17 2.32
C THR A 321 -10.28 -18.47 2.89
N GLY A 322 -10.85 -19.66 2.62
CA GLY A 322 -12.25 -19.98 2.91
C GLY A 322 -13.24 -19.46 1.84
N PHE A 323 -12.76 -18.76 0.83
CA PHE A 323 -13.58 -18.20 -0.25
C PHE A 323 -13.15 -18.71 -1.62
N SER A 324 -14.10 -18.98 -2.50
CA SER A 324 -13.82 -19.36 -3.88
C SER A 324 -13.59 -18.10 -4.72
N ARG A 325 -12.34 -17.83 -5.08
CA ARG A 325 -11.94 -16.68 -5.92
C ARG A 325 -10.92 -17.11 -6.97
N ARG A 326 -10.88 -16.36 -8.06
CA ARG A 326 -9.90 -16.55 -9.14
C ARG A 326 -8.70 -15.66 -8.92
N TYR A 327 -7.80 -16.05 -8.01
CA TYR A 327 -6.60 -15.29 -7.68
C TYR A 327 -5.58 -15.17 -8.82
N ASP A 328 -5.77 -15.93 -9.89
CA ASP A 328 -5.05 -15.83 -11.17
C ASP A 328 -5.53 -14.69 -12.07
N LEU A 329 -6.64 -14.01 -11.70
CA LEU A 329 -7.21 -12.91 -12.46
C LEU A 329 -7.26 -11.62 -11.63
N TYR A 330 -6.87 -10.53 -12.29
CA TYR A 330 -7.11 -9.19 -11.72
C TYR A 330 -8.60 -8.82 -11.90
N PRO A 331 -9.35 -8.57 -10.80
CA PRO A 331 -10.82 -8.42 -10.89
C PRO A 331 -11.28 -7.10 -11.54
N TYR A 332 -10.39 -6.14 -11.72
CA TYR A 332 -10.70 -4.81 -12.26
C TYR A 332 -10.31 -4.66 -13.75
N GLY A 333 -10.09 -5.76 -14.47
CA GLY A 333 -9.80 -5.76 -15.90
C GLY A 333 -8.53 -5.00 -16.26
N ASP A 334 -8.64 -4.03 -17.14
CA ASP A 334 -7.52 -3.20 -17.61
C ASP A 334 -7.29 -1.92 -16.78
N TYR A 335 -7.93 -1.80 -15.61
CA TYR A 335 -7.90 -0.57 -14.80
C TYR A 335 -6.48 -0.04 -14.54
N ARG A 336 -5.51 -0.93 -14.29
CA ARG A 336 -4.12 -0.53 -14.05
C ARG A 336 -3.41 0.00 -15.30
N ALA A 337 -3.90 -0.36 -16.49
CA ALA A 337 -3.25 -0.06 -17.77
C ALA A 337 -3.80 1.21 -18.45
N ASN A 338 -4.88 1.79 -17.93
CA ASN A 338 -5.50 3.00 -18.51
C ASN A 338 -5.56 4.15 -17.49
N SER A 339 -5.76 5.38 -17.96
CA SER A 339 -5.83 6.58 -17.11
C SER A 339 -7.20 6.82 -16.45
N ASN A 340 -8.24 6.03 -16.79
CA ASN A 340 -9.59 6.24 -16.28
C ASN A 340 -9.72 5.84 -14.83
N LEU A 341 -10.46 6.60 -14.04
CA LEU A 341 -10.83 6.27 -12.67
C LEU A 341 -12.26 5.72 -12.65
N LEU A 342 -12.56 4.79 -11.74
CA LEU A 342 -13.90 4.19 -11.64
C LEU A 342 -14.90 5.17 -11.02
N PHE A 343 -14.45 6.02 -10.11
CA PHE A 343 -15.29 7.01 -9.44
C PHE A 343 -14.64 8.39 -9.53
N SER A 344 -15.45 9.44 -9.41
CA SER A 344 -14.97 10.82 -9.37
C SER A 344 -14.07 11.06 -8.15
N ILE A 345 -13.12 11.96 -8.30
CA ILE A 345 -12.25 12.44 -7.23
C ILE A 345 -12.51 13.93 -6.99
N THR A 346 -12.18 14.38 -5.80
CA THR A 346 -12.41 15.79 -5.38
C THR A 346 -11.46 16.77 -6.03
N TYR A 347 -10.27 16.30 -6.41
CA TYR A 347 -9.25 17.12 -7.04
C TYR A 347 -8.43 16.29 -8.03
N THR A 348 -8.15 16.87 -9.21
CA THR A 348 -7.28 16.28 -10.25
C THR A 348 -5.97 17.04 -10.34
N ASP A 349 -4.89 16.29 -10.56
CA ASP A 349 -3.55 16.82 -10.77
C ASP A 349 -2.89 16.03 -11.92
N ASP A 350 -2.56 16.73 -12.99
CA ASP A 350 -2.06 16.18 -14.24
C ASP A 350 -0.52 16.27 -14.40
N ARG A 351 0.20 16.64 -13.32
CA ARG A 351 1.67 16.64 -13.32
C ARG A 351 2.27 15.29 -13.65
N LEU A 352 1.59 14.19 -13.24
CA LEU A 352 1.96 12.82 -13.57
C LEU A 352 0.78 12.06 -14.18
N HIS A 353 1.08 10.91 -14.79
CA HIS A 353 0.03 9.97 -15.15
C HIS A 353 -0.76 9.57 -13.90
N PRO A 354 -2.10 9.54 -13.93
CA PRO A 354 -2.89 9.30 -12.70
C PRO A 354 -2.46 8.06 -11.93
N LYS A 355 -2.06 7.00 -12.63
CA LYS A 355 -1.63 5.73 -12.06
C LYS A 355 -0.12 5.53 -12.05
N GLU A 356 0.64 6.64 -12.15
CA GLU A 356 2.07 6.59 -11.84
C GLU A 356 2.26 6.12 -10.40
N ARG A 357 3.17 5.15 -10.21
CA ARG A 357 3.42 4.57 -8.90
C ARG A 357 4.48 5.37 -8.17
N VAL A 358 4.10 5.95 -7.06
CA VAL A 358 4.92 6.86 -6.28
C VAL A 358 4.95 6.48 -4.81
N LEU A 359 6.00 6.92 -4.09
CA LEU A 359 6.03 6.91 -2.63
C LEU A 359 5.64 8.30 -2.13
N ALA A 360 4.66 8.37 -1.24
CA ALA A 360 4.30 9.60 -0.54
C ALA A 360 4.71 9.52 0.93
N VAL A 361 5.54 10.44 1.39
CA VAL A 361 5.77 10.70 2.82
C VAL A 361 4.73 11.69 3.30
N MET A 362 4.04 11.36 4.39
CA MET A 362 2.91 12.11 4.92
C MET A 362 3.21 12.60 6.33
N ILE A 363 3.14 13.92 6.54
CA ILE A 363 3.35 14.56 7.85
C ILE A 363 2.21 15.54 8.08
N GLY A 364 1.36 15.22 9.04
CA GLY A 364 0.13 15.98 9.30
C GLY A 364 -0.79 15.96 8.08
N ASP A 365 -1.06 17.14 7.54
CA ASP A 365 -1.92 17.37 6.38
C ASP A 365 -1.16 17.56 5.06
N LYS A 366 0.14 17.33 5.07
CA LYS A 366 1.01 17.51 3.92
C LYS A 366 1.56 16.17 3.45
N ALA A 367 1.83 16.08 2.15
CA ALA A 367 2.52 14.97 1.54
C ALA A 367 3.61 15.44 0.61
N LYS A 368 4.73 14.73 0.58
CA LYS A 368 5.78 14.89 -0.41
C LYS A 368 5.98 13.57 -1.13
N VAL A 369 6.01 13.65 -2.46
CA VAL A 369 5.98 12.49 -3.34
C VAL A 369 7.32 12.32 -4.04
N TYR A 370 7.76 11.07 -4.15
CA TYR A 370 8.97 10.62 -4.81
C TYR A 370 8.62 9.60 -5.89
N GLN A 371 9.21 9.74 -7.07
CA GLN A 371 9.08 8.84 -8.22
C GLN A 371 10.32 7.97 -8.35
N PHE A 372 10.23 6.84 -9.07
CA PHE A 372 11.43 6.06 -9.39
C PHE A 372 12.46 6.86 -10.18
N GLU A 373 12.01 7.76 -11.06
CA GLU A 373 12.85 8.63 -11.88
C GLU A 373 13.69 9.62 -11.07
N ASP A 374 13.29 9.97 -9.85
CA ASP A 374 14.07 10.84 -8.95
C ASP A 374 15.38 10.18 -8.48
N PHE A 375 15.50 8.85 -8.60
CA PHE A 375 16.63 8.04 -8.15
C PHE A 375 17.61 7.71 -9.30
N THR A 376 17.77 8.61 -10.24
CA THR A 376 18.82 8.55 -11.26
C THR A 376 20.13 9.07 -10.67
N ASN A 377 21.14 8.21 -10.56
CA ASN A 377 22.52 8.62 -10.26
C ASN A 377 23.20 9.18 -11.50
#